data_e6da93d3d44bbf46a2223bce52d0ff56
#
_entry.id   e6da93d3d44bbf46a2223bce52d0ff56
#
_cell.length_a   1.000
_cell.length_b   1.000
_cell.length_c   1.000
_cell.angle_alpha   90.00
_cell.angle_beta   90.00
_cell.angle_gamma   90.00
#
_symmetry.space_group_name_H-M   'P 1'
#
loop_
_entity.id
_entity.type
_entity.pdbx_description
1 polymer ?
#
loop_
_entity_poly.entity_id
_entity_poly.type
_entity_poly.pdbx_seq_one_letter_code
_entity_poly.pdbx_strand_id
1 'polypeptide(L)'
;MLLFEKYRPKQFQDSKLNLDILNKVETISNVDSFHNLFIYGGMGCGKYTLALMILNKIFGKEVYNKTQKKFEYTIGNSHKTIDITCSKYHYEIYFNDNYDYDYNIICEFLKDVSRTLNVITNSFKVIVLRNIQFINKNMYNVIKNICEKSYNQCKFIFMCNSISNIPRLMFGFFFFIRVSMIHQKEELYEYINKICIKEKITMNPEKLNKLIRKYKYNLNMIFATLQLIKQNKNYNMVDPLELRYKKII
;
A
#
# COMPACT_ATOMS: atom_id res chain seq x y z
N MET A 1 -9.29 10.85 13.25
CA MET A 1 -9.14 9.82 12.20
C MET A 1 -9.09 10.52 10.85
N LEU A 2 -8.13 10.16 10.02
CA LEU A 2 -7.95 10.78 8.71
C LEU A 2 -9.03 10.31 7.73
N LEU A 3 -9.49 11.20 6.84
CA LEU A 3 -10.58 10.86 5.91
C LEU A 3 -10.23 9.67 5.00
N PHE A 4 -9.00 9.58 4.53
CA PHE A 4 -8.58 8.47 3.68
C PHE A 4 -8.57 7.11 4.39
N GLU A 5 -8.42 7.08 5.73
CA GLU A 5 -8.54 5.86 6.53
C GLU A 5 -10.00 5.53 6.84
N LYS A 6 -10.78 6.56 7.19
CA LYS A 6 -12.20 6.41 7.50
C LYS A 6 -13.01 5.85 6.34
N TYR A 7 -12.73 6.30 5.12
CA TYR A 7 -13.44 5.92 3.90
C TYR A 7 -12.72 4.87 3.07
N ARG A 8 -11.67 4.25 3.62
CA ARG A 8 -10.99 3.13 2.95
C ARG A 8 -11.90 1.92 2.90
N PRO A 9 -12.22 1.39 1.69
CA PRO A 9 -12.99 0.15 1.58
C PRO A 9 -12.21 -1.01 2.22
N LYS A 10 -12.91 -1.85 2.96
CA LYS A 10 -12.34 -3.00 3.67
C LYS A 10 -12.58 -4.31 2.95
N GLN A 11 -13.66 -4.42 2.19
CA GLN A 11 -14.02 -5.57 1.39
C GLN A 11 -14.16 -5.17 -0.08
N PHE A 12 -14.09 -6.14 -0.99
CA PHE A 12 -14.24 -5.87 -2.43
C PHE A 12 -15.60 -5.23 -2.75
N GLN A 13 -16.65 -5.66 -2.06
CA GLN A 13 -18.02 -5.15 -2.22
C GLN A 13 -18.19 -3.70 -1.76
N ASP A 14 -17.34 -3.22 -0.83
CA ASP A 14 -17.39 -1.84 -0.33
C ASP A 14 -16.81 -0.85 -1.35
N SER A 15 -16.00 -1.33 -2.29
CA SER A 15 -15.33 -0.46 -3.26
C SER A 15 -16.25 -0.15 -4.43
N LYS A 16 -16.30 1.12 -4.80
CA LYS A 16 -17.08 1.63 -5.94
C LYS A 16 -16.20 2.03 -7.13
N LEU A 17 -14.90 1.89 -6.99
CA LEU A 17 -13.92 2.35 -7.96
C LEU A 17 -13.11 1.16 -8.49
N ASN A 18 -12.76 1.17 -9.77
CA ASN A 18 -11.94 0.13 -10.42
C ASN A 18 -12.56 -1.29 -10.33
N LEU A 19 -13.85 -1.43 -10.51
CA LEU A 19 -14.59 -2.69 -10.35
C LEU A 19 -14.03 -3.83 -11.21
N ASP A 20 -13.59 -3.56 -12.44
CA ASP A 20 -13.02 -4.56 -13.35
C ASP A 20 -11.77 -5.24 -12.76
N ILE A 21 -10.92 -4.46 -12.10
CA ILE A 21 -9.72 -4.98 -11.45
C ILE A 21 -10.10 -5.77 -10.20
N LEU A 22 -11.06 -5.26 -9.44
CA LEU A 22 -11.53 -5.89 -8.22
C LEU A 22 -12.11 -7.29 -8.50
N ASN A 23 -12.98 -7.42 -9.50
CA ASN A 23 -13.57 -8.69 -9.88
C ASN A 23 -12.49 -9.72 -10.30
N LYS A 24 -11.50 -9.29 -11.10
CA LYS A 24 -10.38 -10.16 -11.49
C LYS A 24 -9.52 -10.59 -10.29
N VAL A 25 -9.23 -9.66 -9.39
CA VAL A 25 -8.40 -9.93 -8.21
C VAL A 25 -9.15 -10.79 -7.21
N GLU A 26 -10.45 -10.60 -7.09
CA GLU A 26 -11.26 -11.40 -6.20
C GLU A 26 -11.24 -12.90 -6.54
N THR A 27 -11.21 -13.25 -7.82
CA THR A 27 -11.15 -14.66 -8.25
C THR A 27 -9.82 -15.34 -7.92
N ILE A 28 -8.70 -14.60 -7.95
CA ILE A 28 -7.36 -15.14 -7.66
C ILE A 28 -6.97 -15.06 -6.18
N SER A 29 -7.80 -14.45 -5.34
CA SER A 29 -7.54 -14.25 -3.91
C SER A 29 -8.10 -15.41 -3.07
N ASN A 30 -7.68 -16.64 -3.37
CA ASN A 30 -8.05 -17.83 -2.60
C ASN A 30 -6.83 -18.34 -1.81
N VAL A 31 -7.05 -18.90 -0.62
CA VAL A 31 -6.00 -19.39 0.27
C VAL A 31 -5.14 -20.46 -0.39
N ASP A 32 -5.78 -21.45 -1.01
CA ASP A 32 -5.09 -22.62 -1.57
C ASP A 32 -4.25 -22.31 -2.81
N SER A 33 -4.63 -21.27 -3.56
CA SER A 33 -3.99 -20.87 -4.81
C SER A 33 -3.28 -19.52 -4.73
N PHE A 34 -3.00 -19.03 -3.53
CA PHE A 34 -2.41 -17.70 -3.37
C PHE A 34 -0.95 -17.67 -3.85
N HIS A 35 -0.69 -16.79 -4.80
CA HIS A 35 0.63 -16.57 -5.40
C HIS A 35 1.24 -15.25 -4.92
N ASN A 36 2.53 -15.08 -5.15
CA ASN A 36 3.16 -13.78 -4.95
C ASN A 36 2.54 -12.74 -5.89
N LEU A 37 2.19 -11.58 -5.36
CA LEU A 37 1.51 -10.53 -6.11
C LEU A 37 2.40 -9.31 -6.30
N PHE A 38 2.35 -8.76 -7.48
CA PHE A 38 3.03 -7.52 -7.84
C PHE A 38 2.00 -6.46 -8.26
N ILE A 39 1.69 -5.53 -7.36
CA ILE A 39 0.68 -4.50 -7.58
C ILE A 39 1.36 -3.19 -7.99
N TYR A 40 1.12 -2.72 -9.20
CA TYR A 40 1.74 -1.51 -9.72
C TYR A 40 0.73 -0.53 -10.32
N GLY A 41 1.10 0.76 -10.35
CA GLY A 41 0.24 1.83 -10.88
C GLY A 41 0.55 3.18 -10.27
N GLY A 42 -0.07 4.23 -10.75
CA GLY A 42 0.18 5.59 -10.32
C GLY A 42 0.05 5.84 -8.81
N MET A 43 0.58 6.96 -8.34
CA MET A 43 0.41 7.36 -6.93
C MET A 43 -1.07 7.64 -6.63
N GLY A 44 -1.57 7.14 -5.49
CA GLY A 44 -2.93 7.40 -5.05
C GLY A 44 -4.03 6.63 -5.80
N CYS A 45 -3.70 5.65 -6.65
CA CYS A 45 -4.67 4.82 -7.36
C CYS A 45 -5.31 3.69 -6.51
N GLY A 46 -4.91 3.53 -5.24
CA GLY A 46 -5.52 2.54 -4.33
C GLY A 46 -4.78 1.22 -4.19
N LYS A 47 -3.51 1.09 -4.63
CA LYS A 47 -2.71 -0.15 -4.52
C LYS A 47 -2.73 -0.77 -3.12
N TYR A 48 -2.47 0.05 -2.11
CA TYR A 48 -2.44 -0.42 -0.72
C TYR A 48 -3.82 -0.86 -0.21
N THR A 49 -4.87 -0.16 -0.62
CA THR A 49 -6.26 -0.56 -0.32
C THR A 49 -6.58 -1.91 -0.93
N LEU A 50 -6.19 -2.13 -2.19
CA LEU A 50 -6.35 -3.41 -2.88
C LEU A 50 -5.61 -4.54 -2.14
N ALA A 51 -4.35 -4.33 -1.76
CA ALA A 51 -3.58 -5.32 -1.00
C ALA A 51 -4.26 -5.68 0.34
N LEU A 52 -4.78 -4.69 1.06
CA LEU A 52 -5.50 -4.94 2.32
C LEU A 52 -6.83 -5.68 2.10
N MET A 53 -7.55 -5.40 1.02
CA MET A 53 -8.77 -6.14 0.68
C MET A 53 -8.48 -7.61 0.33
N ILE A 54 -7.38 -7.86 -0.39
CA ILE A 54 -6.90 -9.23 -0.67
C ILE A 54 -6.60 -9.97 0.64
N LEU A 55 -5.80 -9.35 1.50
CA LEU A 55 -5.45 -9.93 2.80
C LEU A 55 -6.69 -10.16 3.68
N ASN A 56 -7.64 -9.23 3.67
CA ASN A 56 -8.90 -9.38 4.41
C ASN A 56 -9.76 -10.54 3.88
N LYS A 57 -9.76 -10.78 2.58
CA LYS A 57 -10.47 -11.93 1.99
C LYS A 57 -9.85 -13.25 2.45
N ILE A 58 -8.52 -13.32 2.52
CA ILE A 58 -7.78 -14.53 2.87
C ILE A 58 -7.81 -14.81 4.38
N PHE A 59 -7.54 -13.80 5.20
CA PHE A 59 -7.30 -13.94 6.65
C PHE A 59 -8.38 -13.29 7.53
N GLY A 60 -9.35 -12.60 6.94
CA GLY A 60 -10.42 -11.93 7.68
C GLY A 60 -10.01 -10.56 8.26
N LYS A 61 -10.93 -10.00 9.04
CA LYS A 61 -10.84 -8.60 9.55
C LYS A 61 -9.65 -8.32 10.45
N GLU A 62 -9.04 -9.32 11.05
CA GLU A 62 -7.88 -9.15 11.96
C GLU A 62 -6.62 -8.60 11.26
N VAL A 63 -6.57 -8.62 9.93
CA VAL A 63 -5.53 -7.98 9.12
C VAL A 63 -5.41 -6.47 9.41
N TYR A 64 -6.51 -5.83 9.81
CA TYR A 64 -6.51 -4.40 10.14
C TYR A 64 -5.97 -4.08 11.53
N ASN A 65 -5.84 -5.10 12.41
CA ASN A 65 -5.27 -4.95 13.75
C ASN A 65 -3.74 -4.98 13.64
N LYS A 66 -3.17 -3.82 13.35
CA LYS A 66 -1.73 -3.65 13.13
C LYS A 66 -1.05 -3.08 14.35
N THR A 67 0.14 -3.60 14.63
CA THR A 67 1.04 -3.11 15.68
C THR A 67 2.42 -2.85 15.09
N GLN A 68 3.15 -1.91 15.65
CA GLN A 68 4.58 -1.76 15.35
C GLN A 68 5.37 -2.62 16.32
N LYS A 69 6.27 -3.44 15.79
CA LYS A 69 7.21 -4.25 16.58
C LYS A 69 8.63 -3.91 16.19
N LYS A 70 9.49 -3.86 17.20
CA LYS A 70 10.93 -3.72 17.01
C LYS A 70 11.54 -5.11 16.87
N PHE A 71 12.36 -5.27 15.86
CA PHE A 71 13.17 -6.46 15.64
C PHE A 71 14.64 -6.05 15.77
N GLU A 72 15.39 -6.83 16.54
CA GLU A 72 16.80 -6.57 16.83
C GLU A 72 17.65 -7.64 16.14
N TYR A 73 18.68 -7.18 15.44
CA TYR A 73 19.61 -8.04 14.74
C TYR A 73 21.05 -7.62 15.06
N THR A 74 21.90 -8.62 15.24
CA THR A 74 23.34 -8.41 15.38
C THR A 74 24.00 -8.65 14.04
N ILE A 75 24.54 -7.60 13.44
CA ILE A 75 25.26 -7.66 12.16
C ILE A 75 26.72 -7.30 12.41
N GLY A 76 27.59 -8.31 12.33
CA GLY A 76 28.99 -8.17 12.78
C GLY A 76 29.04 -7.83 14.26
N ASN A 77 29.66 -6.70 14.62
CA ASN A 77 29.79 -6.22 16.00
C ASN A 77 28.74 -5.16 16.40
N SER A 78 27.77 -4.87 15.55
CA SER A 78 26.76 -3.84 15.81
C SER A 78 25.38 -4.42 16.03
N HIS A 79 24.72 -3.99 17.13
CA HIS A 79 23.31 -4.24 17.37
C HIS A 79 22.47 -3.19 16.65
N LYS A 80 21.56 -3.64 15.82
CA LYS A 80 20.72 -2.76 15.04
C LYS A 80 19.25 -3.16 15.16
N THR A 81 18.36 -2.19 15.14
CA THR A 81 16.91 -2.40 15.28
C THR A 81 16.16 -1.92 14.05
N ILE A 82 15.06 -2.58 13.74
CA ILE A 82 14.12 -2.16 12.70
C ILE A 82 12.69 -2.20 13.24
N ASP A 83 11.94 -1.12 12.99
CA ASP A 83 10.52 -1.04 13.31
C ASP A 83 9.68 -1.51 12.12
N ILE A 84 8.92 -2.58 12.32
CA ILE A 84 8.09 -3.18 11.28
C ILE A 84 6.64 -3.19 11.73
N THR A 85 5.76 -2.74 10.83
CA THR A 85 4.32 -2.85 11.06
C THR A 85 3.89 -4.29 10.78
N CYS A 86 3.24 -4.91 11.73
CA CYS A 86 2.79 -6.29 11.59
C CYS A 86 1.36 -6.49 12.10
N SER A 87 0.71 -7.49 11.56
CA SER A 87 -0.50 -8.11 12.10
C SER A 87 -0.22 -9.58 12.46
N LYS A 88 -1.23 -10.33 12.86
CA LYS A 88 -1.08 -11.78 13.08
C LYS A 88 -0.67 -12.55 11.81
N TYR A 89 -0.98 -12.02 10.62
CA TYR A 89 -0.89 -12.75 9.35
C TYR A 89 0.11 -12.15 8.37
N HIS A 90 0.47 -10.88 8.52
CA HIS A 90 1.36 -10.21 7.58
C HIS A 90 2.28 -9.21 8.25
N TYR A 91 3.39 -8.94 7.56
CA TYR A 91 4.38 -7.92 7.88
C TYR A 91 4.40 -6.86 6.78
N GLU A 92 4.54 -5.59 7.14
CA GLU A 92 4.60 -4.49 6.18
C GLU A 92 5.90 -3.72 6.34
N ILE A 93 6.63 -3.58 5.24
CA ILE A 93 7.82 -2.73 5.15
C ILE A 93 7.53 -1.64 4.11
N TYR A 94 7.73 -0.40 4.50
CA TYR A 94 7.56 0.76 3.63
C TYR A 94 8.90 1.39 3.33
N PHE A 95 9.32 1.38 2.06
CA PHE A 95 10.54 2.03 1.61
C PHE A 95 10.29 3.49 1.23
N ASN A 96 11.24 4.37 1.56
CA ASN A 96 11.17 5.79 1.28
C ASN A 96 12.55 6.29 0.82
N ASP A 97 12.59 7.26 -0.08
CA ASP A 97 13.82 7.88 -0.59
C ASP A 97 14.71 8.51 0.49
N ASN A 98 14.08 8.97 1.58
CA ASN A 98 14.75 9.78 2.61
C ASN A 98 15.32 8.97 3.77
N TYR A 99 15.20 7.64 3.75
CA TYR A 99 15.71 6.78 4.81
C TYR A 99 16.84 5.91 4.29
N ASP A 100 18.01 6.02 4.92
CA ASP A 100 19.07 5.05 4.80
C ASP A 100 18.64 3.76 5.52
N TYR A 101 17.96 2.90 4.77
CA TYR A 101 17.63 1.58 5.27
C TYR A 101 18.89 0.73 5.33
N ASP A 102 19.16 0.15 6.49
CA ASP A 102 20.15 -0.91 6.55
C ASP A 102 19.57 -2.17 5.89
N TYR A 103 19.85 -2.31 4.60
CA TYR A 103 19.35 -3.43 3.80
C TYR A 103 19.75 -4.80 4.38
N ASN A 104 20.86 -4.87 5.11
CA ASN A 104 21.31 -6.12 5.71
C ASN A 104 20.34 -6.57 6.80
N ILE A 105 19.85 -5.65 7.64
CA ILE A 105 18.84 -5.97 8.68
C ILE A 105 17.55 -6.46 8.02
N ILE A 106 17.10 -5.77 6.96
CA ILE A 106 15.89 -6.17 6.26
C ILE A 106 16.05 -7.55 5.63
N CYS A 107 17.22 -7.83 5.05
CA CYS A 107 17.51 -9.15 4.49
C CYS A 107 17.49 -10.26 5.54
N GLU A 108 18.08 -10.04 6.73
CA GLU A 108 18.03 -11.01 7.82
C GLU A 108 16.60 -11.18 8.33
N PHE A 109 15.86 -10.10 8.54
CA PHE A 109 14.45 -10.16 8.89
C PHE A 109 13.63 -10.99 7.88
N LEU A 110 13.81 -10.76 6.58
CA LEU A 110 13.10 -11.51 5.53
C LEU A 110 13.44 -13.01 5.57
N LYS A 111 14.71 -13.35 5.80
CA LYS A 111 15.15 -14.74 5.95
C LYS A 111 14.50 -15.41 7.16
N ASP A 112 14.47 -14.74 8.30
CA ASP A 112 13.91 -15.30 9.54
C ASP A 112 12.41 -15.52 9.43
N VAL A 113 11.68 -14.51 8.92
CA VAL A 113 10.23 -14.63 8.74
C VAL A 113 9.91 -15.75 7.75
N SER A 114 10.70 -15.91 6.69
CA SER A 114 10.47 -16.93 5.65
C SER A 114 10.73 -18.36 6.10
N ARG A 115 11.56 -18.56 7.15
CA ARG A 115 11.88 -19.89 7.70
C ARG A 115 10.82 -20.43 8.66
N THR A 116 9.97 -19.55 9.19
CA THR A 116 8.99 -19.91 10.21
C THR A 116 7.58 -19.93 9.66
N LEU A 117 6.84 -21.02 9.91
CA LEU A 117 5.41 -21.10 9.59
C LEU A 117 4.58 -20.17 10.50
N ASN A 118 3.39 -19.84 10.04
CA ASN A 118 2.43 -19.18 10.91
C ASN A 118 1.79 -20.21 11.83
N VAL A 119 2.24 -20.25 13.09
CA VAL A 119 1.79 -21.23 14.10
C VAL A 119 0.29 -21.11 14.39
N ILE A 120 -0.31 -19.93 14.21
CA ILE A 120 -1.72 -19.66 14.54
C ILE A 120 -2.66 -20.26 13.50
N THR A 121 -2.28 -20.23 12.22
CA THR A 121 -3.18 -20.62 11.12
C THR A 121 -2.71 -21.86 10.38
N ASN A 122 -1.54 -22.38 10.74
CA ASN A 122 -0.86 -23.44 9.99
C ASN A 122 -0.77 -23.16 8.47
N SER A 123 -0.76 -21.85 8.11
CA SER A 123 -0.73 -21.33 6.75
C SER A 123 0.49 -20.43 6.52
N PHE A 124 0.66 -19.97 5.29
CA PHE A 124 1.74 -19.07 4.93
C PHE A 124 1.63 -17.68 5.60
N LYS A 125 2.75 -17.02 5.77
CA LYS A 125 2.84 -15.59 6.13
C LYS A 125 2.89 -14.73 4.88
N VAL A 126 2.40 -13.50 4.97
CA VAL A 126 2.50 -12.55 3.86
C VAL A 126 3.43 -11.40 4.25
N ILE A 127 4.37 -11.08 3.37
CA ILE A 127 5.24 -9.91 3.50
C ILE A 127 4.84 -8.89 2.43
N VAL A 128 4.42 -7.74 2.88
CA VAL A 128 3.99 -6.63 2.03
C VAL A 128 5.14 -5.63 1.94
N LEU A 129 5.76 -5.52 0.76
CA LEU A 129 6.83 -4.56 0.49
C LEU A 129 6.28 -3.40 -0.34
N ARG A 130 6.27 -2.22 0.26
CA ARG A 130 5.71 -1.01 -0.37
C ARG A 130 6.85 -0.14 -0.91
N ASN A 131 6.63 0.45 -2.10
CA ASN A 131 7.59 1.30 -2.79
C ASN A 131 8.92 0.59 -3.09
N ILE A 132 8.84 -0.63 -3.61
CA ILE A 132 10.02 -1.46 -3.88
C ILE A 132 10.97 -0.87 -4.94
N GLN A 133 10.58 0.18 -5.66
CA GLN A 133 11.47 0.91 -6.56
C GLN A 133 12.68 1.52 -5.85
N PHE A 134 12.66 1.64 -4.53
CA PHE A 134 13.74 2.20 -3.71
C PHE A 134 14.67 1.16 -3.09
N ILE A 135 14.42 -0.13 -3.31
CA ILE A 135 15.29 -1.19 -2.80
C ILE A 135 16.50 -1.40 -3.72
N ASN A 136 17.60 -1.86 -3.14
CA ASN A 136 18.81 -2.14 -3.89
C ASN A 136 18.75 -3.49 -4.62
N LYS A 137 19.66 -3.70 -5.58
CA LYS A 137 19.71 -4.93 -6.39
C LYS A 137 19.97 -6.18 -5.57
N ASN A 138 20.79 -6.11 -4.50
CA ASN A 138 21.12 -7.25 -3.67
C ASN A 138 19.90 -7.80 -2.94
N MET A 139 18.99 -6.93 -2.52
CA MET A 139 17.76 -7.32 -1.85
C MET A 139 16.83 -8.13 -2.78
N TYR A 140 16.78 -7.80 -4.07
CA TYR A 140 16.03 -8.61 -5.04
C TYR A 140 16.54 -10.04 -5.13
N ASN A 141 17.86 -10.25 -5.04
CA ASN A 141 18.44 -11.59 -5.04
C ASN A 141 18.04 -12.38 -3.78
N VAL A 142 18.05 -11.74 -2.62
CA VAL A 142 17.57 -12.36 -1.36
C VAL A 142 16.11 -12.76 -1.47
N ILE A 143 15.25 -11.86 -1.95
CA ILE A 143 13.83 -12.14 -2.14
C ILE A 143 13.60 -13.27 -3.14
N LYS A 144 14.34 -13.29 -4.26
CA LYS A 144 14.31 -14.39 -5.23
C LYS A 144 14.58 -15.73 -4.56
N ASN A 145 15.67 -15.81 -3.81
CA ASN A 145 16.03 -17.04 -3.09
C ASN A 145 14.95 -17.49 -2.09
N ILE A 146 14.28 -16.54 -1.42
CA ILE A 146 13.16 -16.85 -0.52
C ILE A 146 11.97 -17.35 -1.33
N CYS A 147 11.62 -16.72 -2.46
CA CYS A 147 10.54 -17.17 -3.33
C CYS A 147 10.74 -18.59 -3.85
N GLU A 148 12.00 -18.98 -4.13
CA GLU A 148 12.34 -20.33 -4.58
C GLU A 148 12.26 -21.36 -3.46
N LYS A 149 12.82 -21.05 -2.29
CA LYS A 149 13.01 -22.01 -1.19
C LYS A 149 11.83 -22.09 -0.22
N SER A 150 11.11 -21.00 0.00
CA SER A 150 10.10 -20.87 1.05
C SER A 150 8.71 -20.56 0.49
N TYR A 151 8.43 -21.02 -0.74
CA TYR A 151 7.15 -20.72 -1.42
C TYR A 151 5.91 -21.09 -0.62
N ASN A 152 5.93 -22.21 0.11
CA ASN A 152 4.79 -22.66 0.90
C ASN A 152 4.67 -21.95 2.26
N GLN A 153 5.73 -21.31 2.74
CA GLN A 153 5.79 -20.72 4.07
C GLN A 153 5.59 -19.21 4.05
N CYS A 154 6.00 -18.56 2.95
CA CYS A 154 6.01 -17.11 2.84
C CYS A 154 5.58 -16.68 1.43
N LYS A 155 4.69 -15.71 1.37
CA LYS A 155 4.23 -15.08 0.14
C LYS A 155 4.51 -13.57 0.20
N PHE A 156 4.72 -12.99 -0.98
CA PHE A 156 5.02 -11.57 -1.10
C PHE A 156 3.89 -10.81 -1.81
N ILE A 157 3.63 -9.61 -1.33
CA ILE A 157 2.85 -8.59 -2.07
C ILE A 157 3.75 -7.38 -2.27
N PHE A 158 4.17 -7.17 -3.50
CA PHE A 158 4.98 -6.01 -3.89
C PHE A 158 4.10 -4.87 -4.36
N MET A 159 4.50 -3.65 -4.00
CA MET A 159 3.85 -2.44 -4.50
C MET A 159 4.89 -1.45 -5.01
N CYS A 160 4.67 -0.95 -6.24
CA CYS A 160 5.48 0.13 -6.80
C CYS A 160 4.65 1.07 -7.67
N ASN A 161 5.23 2.21 -7.99
CA ASN A 161 4.59 3.17 -8.89
C ASN A 161 4.84 2.82 -10.36
N SER A 162 6.03 2.29 -10.67
CA SER A 162 6.43 1.86 -12.01
C SER A 162 7.25 0.58 -11.93
N ILE A 163 7.11 -0.28 -12.93
CA ILE A 163 7.88 -1.52 -13.05
C ILE A 163 9.22 -1.33 -13.77
N SER A 164 9.52 -0.13 -14.28
CA SER A 164 10.70 0.13 -15.13
C SER A 164 12.02 -0.22 -14.46
N ASN A 165 12.11 -0.03 -13.14
CA ASN A 165 13.34 -0.25 -12.37
C ASN A 165 13.41 -1.64 -11.72
N ILE A 166 12.45 -2.51 -12.01
CA ILE A 166 12.38 -3.83 -11.41
C ILE A 166 13.19 -4.82 -12.25
N PRO A 167 14.11 -5.58 -11.64
CA PRO A 167 14.89 -6.58 -12.37
C PRO A 167 14.00 -7.63 -13.02
N ARG A 168 14.29 -7.99 -14.28
CA ARG A 168 13.52 -9.00 -15.04
C ARG A 168 13.47 -10.36 -14.36
N LEU A 169 14.49 -10.70 -13.56
CA LEU A 169 14.56 -11.95 -12.80
C LEU A 169 13.36 -12.13 -11.83
N MET A 170 12.69 -11.06 -11.44
CA MET A 170 11.53 -11.13 -10.54
C MET A 170 10.22 -11.47 -11.26
N PHE A 171 10.16 -11.33 -12.59
CA PHE A 171 8.91 -11.46 -13.33
C PHE A 171 8.34 -12.88 -13.32
N GLY A 172 9.18 -13.90 -13.23
CA GLY A 172 8.73 -15.29 -13.17
C GLY A 172 8.13 -15.73 -11.83
N PHE A 173 8.27 -14.93 -10.77
CA PHE A 173 7.83 -15.29 -9.41
C PHE A 173 6.54 -14.59 -8.95
N PHE A 174 6.03 -13.63 -9.73
CA PHE A 174 4.93 -12.77 -9.33
C PHE A 174 3.81 -12.72 -10.35
N PHE A 175 2.60 -12.66 -9.85
CA PHE A 175 1.44 -12.32 -10.66
C PHE A 175 1.25 -10.80 -10.67
N PHE A 176 1.28 -10.20 -11.87
CA PHE A 176 1.27 -8.74 -12.04
C PHE A 176 -0.16 -8.19 -12.11
N ILE A 177 -0.46 -7.24 -11.24
CA ILE A 177 -1.74 -6.54 -11.18
C ILE A 177 -1.50 -5.06 -11.42
N ARG A 178 -1.96 -4.55 -12.56
CA ARG A 178 -1.93 -3.12 -12.84
C ARG A 178 -3.17 -2.45 -12.25
N VAL A 179 -2.98 -1.52 -11.34
CA VAL A 179 -4.04 -0.66 -10.84
C VAL A 179 -4.00 0.65 -11.61
N SER A 180 -4.94 0.82 -12.53
CA SER A 180 -5.05 2.07 -13.30
C SER A 180 -5.52 3.22 -12.42
N MET A 181 -5.19 4.45 -12.83
CA MET A 181 -5.86 5.62 -12.28
C MET A 181 -7.35 5.56 -12.64
N ILE A 182 -8.17 6.15 -11.81
CA ILE A 182 -9.61 6.16 -12.04
C ILE A 182 -9.90 7.03 -13.26
N HIS A 183 -10.32 6.40 -14.35
CA HIS A 183 -10.61 7.10 -15.61
C HIS A 183 -12.06 7.62 -15.69
N GLN A 184 -12.96 7.02 -14.97
CA GLN A 184 -14.37 7.38 -14.89
C GLN A 184 -14.54 8.61 -13.99
N LYS A 185 -14.52 9.79 -14.61
CA LYS A 185 -14.57 11.09 -13.90
C LYS A 185 -15.84 11.26 -13.10
N GLU A 186 -16.95 10.78 -13.64
CA GLU A 186 -18.27 10.90 -13.04
C GLU A 186 -18.41 10.06 -11.78
N GLU A 187 -17.96 8.79 -11.81
CA GLU A 187 -17.97 7.90 -10.65
C GLU A 187 -17.09 8.44 -9.50
N LEU A 188 -15.90 8.94 -9.85
CA LEU A 188 -15.02 9.54 -8.85
C LEU A 188 -15.64 10.79 -8.23
N TYR A 189 -16.22 11.67 -9.08
CA TYR A 189 -16.90 12.87 -8.61
C TYR A 189 -18.04 12.51 -7.66
N GLU A 190 -18.92 11.59 -8.06
CA GLU A 190 -20.03 11.14 -7.21
C GLU A 190 -19.54 10.54 -5.88
N TYR A 191 -18.51 9.71 -5.94
CA TYR A 191 -17.92 9.10 -4.76
C TYR A 191 -17.41 10.16 -3.76
N ILE A 192 -16.65 11.13 -4.25
CA ILE A 192 -16.09 12.19 -3.41
C ILE A 192 -17.20 13.14 -2.92
N ASN A 193 -18.17 13.47 -3.77
CA ASN A 193 -19.30 14.34 -3.38
C ASN A 193 -20.13 13.71 -2.26
N LYS A 194 -20.40 12.40 -2.32
CA LYS A 194 -21.07 11.67 -1.23
C LYS A 194 -20.30 11.75 0.09
N ILE A 195 -18.96 11.75 0.04
CA ILE A 195 -18.11 11.89 1.22
C ILE A 195 -18.17 13.34 1.74
N CYS A 196 -18.11 14.33 0.87
CA CYS A 196 -18.24 15.75 1.25
C CYS A 196 -19.56 16.01 1.99
N ILE A 197 -20.67 15.47 1.49
CA ILE A 197 -21.99 15.59 2.13
C ILE A 197 -21.98 14.94 3.53
N LYS A 198 -21.48 13.72 3.66
CA LYS A 198 -21.38 13.00 4.94
C LYS A 198 -20.51 13.72 5.97
N GLU A 199 -19.46 14.38 5.53
CA GLU A 199 -18.51 15.09 6.39
C GLU A 199 -18.87 16.57 6.59
N LYS A 200 -20.01 17.01 6.04
CA LYS A 200 -20.48 18.41 6.09
C LYS A 200 -19.45 19.41 5.53
N ILE A 201 -18.73 19.00 4.48
CA ILE A 201 -17.80 19.86 3.76
C ILE A 201 -18.59 20.58 2.67
N THR A 202 -18.81 21.88 2.84
CA THR A 202 -19.50 22.71 1.86
C THR A 202 -18.52 23.08 0.75
N MET A 203 -18.71 22.50 -0.43
CA MET A 203 -17.88 22.81 -1.60
C MET A 203 -18.77 22.94 -2.84
N ASN A 204 -18.53 24.00 -3.63
CA ASN A 204 -19.20 24.18 -4.90
C ASN A 204 -18.77 23.06 -5.87
N PRO A 205 -19.70 22.47 -6.67
CA PRO A 205 -19.40 21.44 -7.68
C PRO A 205 -18.25 21.79 -8.61
N GLU A 206 -18.16 23.04 -9.06
CA GLU A 206 -17.04 23.50 -9.89
C GLU A 206 -15.69 23.45 -9.19
N LYS A 207 -15.63 23.83 -7.91
CA LYS A 207 -14.42 23.75 -7.10
C LYS A 207 -13.97 22.31 -6.88
N LEU A 208 -14.93 21.40 -6.66
CA LEU A 208 -14.64 19.97 -6.51
C LEU A 208 -14.05 19.37 -7.79
N ASN A 209 -14.64 19.71 -8.95
CA ASN A 209 -14.12 19.28 -10.24
C ASN A 209 -12.71 19.83 -10.52
N LYS A 210 -12.47 21.11 -10.20
CA LYS A 210 -11.13 21.72 -10.32
C LYS A 210 -10.11 21.00 -9.43
N LEU A 211 -10.49 20.65 -8.20
CA LEU A 211 -9.64 19.90 -7.27
C LEU A 211 -9.27 18.52 -7.81
N ILE A 212 -10.25 17.77 -8.29
CA ILE A 212 -10.02 16.43 -8.86
C ILE A 212 -9.05 16.50 -10.05
N ARG A 213 -9.24 17.45 -10.95
CA ARG A 213 -8.37 17.66 -12.13
C ARG A 213 -6.97 18.12 -11.71
N LYS A 214 -6.85 19.06 -10.76
CA LYS A 214 -5.57 19.56 -10.24
C LYS A 214 -4.67 18.42 -9.75
N TYR A 215 -5.23 17.49 -9.02
CA TYR A 215 -4.48 16.35 -8.48
C TYR A 215 -4.44 15.12 -9.39
N LYS A 216 -4.85 15.25 -10.66
CA LYS A 216 -4.78 14.17 -11.65
C LYS A 216 -5.36 12.85 -11.11
N TYR A 217 -6.51 12.92 -10.43
CA TYR A 217 -7.22 11.77 -9.84
C TYR A 217 -6.47 11.02 -8.73
N ASN A 218 -5.45 11.62 -8.12
CA ASN A 218 -4.74 11.05 -6.98
C ASN A 218 -5.61 11.14 -5.71
N LEU A 219 -6.19 10.01 -5.30
CA LEU A 219 -7.09 9.96 -4.14
C LEU A 219 -6.44 10.45 -2.84
N ASN A 220 -5.17 10.13 -2.61
CA ASN A 220 -4.49 10.54 -1.39
C ASN A 220 -4.41 12.07 -1.27
N MET A 221 -4.06 12.74 -2.37
CA MET A 221 -3.99 14.22 -2.40
C MET A 221 -5.37 14.87 -2.28
N ILE A 222 -6.38 14.28 -2.94
CA ILE A 222 -7.76 14.75 -2.85
C ILE A 222 -8.26 14.65 -1.41
N PHE A 223 -8.12 13.50 -0.75
CA PHE A 223 -8.53 13.33 0.64
C PHE A 223 -7.75 14.19 1.62
N ALA A 224 -6.44 14.37 1.42
CA ALA A 224 -5.63 15.27 2.23
C ALA A 224 -6.14 16.71 2.16
N THR A 225 -6.45 17.19 0.94
CA THR A 225 -7.01 18.54 0.75
C THR A 225 -8.40 18.69 1.36
N LEU A 226 -9.27 17.69 1.20
CA LEU A 226 -10.59 17.70 1.85
C LEU A 226 -10.47 17.70 3.38
N GLN A 227 -9.49 17.01 3.94
CA GLN A 227 -9.21 17.04 5.38
C GLN A 227 -8.82 18.44 5.85
N LEU A 228 -7.96 19.14 5.08
CA LEU A 228 -7.56 20.52 5.38
C LEU A 228 -8.76 21.49 5.29
N ILE A 229 -9.58 21.37 4.27
CA ILE A 229 -10.81 22.19 4.12
C ILE A 229 -11.77 21.95 5.28
N LYS A 230 -11.91 20.70 5.73
CA LYS A 230 -12.73 20.37 6.89
C LYS A 230 -12.23 21.02 8.18
N GLN A 231 -10.91 21.08 8.38
CA GLN A 231 -10.29 21.69 9.55
C GLN A 231 -10.32 23.22 9.51
N ASN A 232 -10.05 23.79 8.32
CA ASN A 232 -10.00 25.24 8.10
C ASN A 232 -11.07 25.65 7.08
N LYS A 233 -12.21 26.16 7.53
CA LYS A 233 -13.32 26.62 6.66
C LYS A 233 -12.88 27.68 5.63
N ASN A 234 -11.83 28.43 5.89
CA ASN A 234 -11.27 29.48 5.02
C ASN A 234 -10.07 29.01 4.19
N TYR A 235 -9.88 27.70 4.02
CA TYR A 235 -8.78 27.17 3.23
C TYR A 235 -8.98 27.49 1.74
N ASN A 236 -8.28 28.51 1.25
CA ASN A 236 -8.11 28.72 -0.18
C ASN A 236 -7.21 27.59 -0.70
N MET A 237 -7.53 27.02 -1.87
CA MET A 237 -6.83 25.88 -2.49
C MET A 237 -5.34 26.19 -2.78
N VAL A 238 -4.57 26.36 -1.71
CA VAL A 238 -3.10 26.45 -1.80
C VAL A 238 -2.57 25.01 -1.84
N ASP A 239 -1.60 24.75 -2.69
CA ASP A 239 -1.02 23.43 -2.82
C ASP A 239 -0.38 23.02 -1.48
N PRO A 240 -0.67 21.83 -0.94
CA PRO A 240 0.04 21.35 0.25
C PRO A 240 1.55 21.31 0.06
N LEU A 241 2.03 21.19 -1.17
CA LEU A 241 3.46 21.31 -1.52
C LEU A 241 3.94 22.76 -1.43
N GLU A 242 3.16 23.75 -1.88
CA GLU A 242 3.51 25.18 -1.73
C GLU A 242 3.60 25.59 -0.26
N LEU A 243 2.79 25.00 0.62
CA LEU A 243 2.89 25.26 2.07
C LEU A 243 4.18 24.71 2.69
N ARG A 244 4.74 23.62 2.14
CA ARG A 244 6.05 23.12 2.57
C ARG A 244 7.19 24.05 2.13
N TYR A 245 7.12 24.58 0.92
CA TYR A 245 8.14 25.50 0.41
C TYR A 245 8.12 26.88 1.10
N LYS A 246 6.93 27.38 1.46
CA LYS A 246 6.80 28.66 2.19
C LYS A 246 7.24 28.61 3.67
N LYS A 247 7.44 27.41 4.24
CA LYS A 247 8.00 27.25 5.59
C LYS A 247 9.53 27.09 5.63
N ILE A 248 10.19 27.04 4.46
CA ILE A 248 11.63 26.83 4.31
C ILE A 248 12.34 28.14 3.88
N ILE A 249 11.58 29.19 3.55
CA ILE A 249 12.02 30.56 3.36
C ILE A 249 11.56 31.41 4.57
#